data_23ddfa2527470a72cbd1ba1cbf6fe369
#
_entry.id   23ddfa2527470a72cbd1ba1cbf6fe369
#
_cell.length_a   1.000
_cell.length_b   1.000
_cell.length_c   1.000
_cell.angle_alpha   90.00
_cell.angle_beta   90.00
_cell.angle_gamma   90.00
#
_symmetry.space_group_name_H-M   'P 1'
#
loop_
_entity.id
_entity.type
_entity.pdbx_description
1 polymer ?
#
loop_
_entity_poly.entity_id
_entity_poly.type
_entity_poly.pdbx_seq_one_letter_code
_entity_poly.pdbx_strand_id
1 'polypeptide(L)'
;VVSNVDPKATFENLVGFNNIETGVVRRVSNLRMQGNAAKLHLALSAVPQFTGLDDAQLGQRLIISPNMKQIDQAFNSAKYGEFSGETIMDVSIPSLHDSTLAPEGSHVLSAIVQYAPYNLKQGWSQQARDSFMSLIVEQLEQYAPGIGELIVEKQLLTPVDLSEKFNLTGGHW
;
A
#
# COMPACT_ATOMS: atom_id res chain seq x y z
N VAL A 1 -28.85 -8.10 4.64
CA VAL A 1 -27.96 -6.95 4.37
C VAL A 1 -26.53 -7.47 4.29
N VAL A 2 -25.79 -7.03 3.30
CA VAL A 2 -24.36 -7.37 3.11
C VAL A 2 -23.55 -6.11 3.37
N SER A 3 -22.46 -6.22 4.15
CA SER A 3 -21.52 -5.14 4.42
C SER A 3 -20.12 -5.54 3.90
N ASN A 4 -19.49 -4.68 3.15
CA ASN A 4 -18.12 -4.84 2.65
C ASN A 4 -17.13 -3.84 3.28
N VAL A 5 -17.58 -3.08 4.29
CA VAL A 5 -16.69 -2.26 5.13
C VAL A 5 -16.13 -3.10 6.28
N ASP A 6 -15.14 -2.57 6.99
CA ASP A 6 -14.51 -3.31 8.06
C ASP A 6 -15.46 -3.64 9.23
N PRO A 7 -15.12 -4.63 10.07
CA PRO A 7 -16.00 -5.05 11.17
C PRO A 7 -16.30 -3.95 12.18
N LYS A 8 -15.34 -3.05 12.49
CA LYS A 8 -15.60 -1.95 13.42
C LYS A 8 -16.57 -0.95 12.80
N ALA A 9 -16.32 -0.51 11.58
CA ALA A 9 -17.23 0.38 10.88
C ALA A 9 -18.64 -0.24 10.76
N THR A 10 -18.73 -1.55 10.44
CA THR A 10 -20.04 -2.24 10.36
C THR A 10 -20.75 -2.25 11.70
N PHE A 11 -20.14 -2.75 12.74
CA PHE A 11 -20.84 -3.04 14.01
C PHE A 11 -20.92 -1.83 14.94
N GLU A 12 -19.93 -0.95 14.94
CA GLU A 12 -19.90 0.24 15.78
C GLU A 12 -20.72 1.38 15.15
N ASN A 13 -20.47 1.66 13.86
CA ASN A 13 -21.03 2.84 13.22
C ASN A 13 -22.36 2.58 12.52
N LEU A 14 -22.48 1.47 11.74
CA LEU A 14 -23.68 1.21 10.94
C LEU A 14 -24.77 0.51 11.73
N VAL A 15 -24.46 -0.48 12.56
CA VAL A 15 -25.42 -1.21 13.38
C VAL A 15 -25.64 -0.54 14.73
N GLY A 16 -24.57 -0.05 15.35
CA GLY A 16 -24.55 0.50 16.69
C GLY A 16 -24.49 -0.58 17.79
N PHE A 17 -23.59 -0.44 18.72
CA PHE A 17 -23.34 -1.43 19.78
C PHE A 17 -24.56 -1.72 20.66
N ASN A 18 -25.52 -0.79 20.77
CA ASN A 18 -26.76 -0.98 21.52
C ASN A 18 -27.68 -2.05 20.89
N ASN A 19 -27.48 -2.40 19.64
CA ASN A 19 -28.29 -3.37 18.89
C ASN A 19 -27.62 -4.73 18.78
N ILE A 20 -26.53 -4.97 19.52
CA ILE A 20 -25.69 -6.15 19.35
C ILE A 20 -25.43 -6.79 20.71
N GLU A 21 -25.33 -8.12 20.72
CA GLU A 21 -24.97 -8.90 21.90
C GLU A 21 -23.60 -8.47 22.45
N THR A 22 -23.49 -8.33 23.78
CA THR A 22 -22.28 -7.88 24.49
C THR A 22 -21.02 -8.68 24.13
N GLY A 23 -21.16 -10.00 23.89
CA GLY A 23 -20.05 -10.86 23.48
C GLY A 23 -19.48 -10.47 22.11
N VAL A 24 -20.34 -10.06 21.16
CA VAL A 24 -19.93 -9.55 19.85
C VAL A 24 -19.27 -8.18 19.99
N VAL A 25 -19.88 -7.26 20.75
CA VAL A 25 -19.32 -5.94 21.05
C VAL A 25 -17.89 -6.07 21.54
N ARG A 26 -17.66 -6.92 22.56
CA ARG A 26 -16.32 -7.14 23.13
C ARG A 26 -15.32 -7.66 22.09
N ARG A 27 -15.72 -8.60 21.24
CA ARG A 27 -14.85 -9.13 20.17
C ARG A 27 -14.49 -8.05 19.15
N VAL A 28 -15.48 -7.29 18.69
CA VAL A 28 -15.27 -6.22 17.68
C VAL A 28 -14.39 -5.10 18.24
N SER A 29 -14.65 -4.66 19.49
CA SER A 29 -13.84 -3.60 20.13
C SER A 29 -12.37 -4.01 20.29
N ASN A 30 -12.10 -5.30 20.53
CA ASN A 30 -10.75 -5.83 20.72
C ASN A 30 -10.03 -6.16 19.39
N LEU A 31 -10.66 -6.01 18.23
CA LEU A 31 -9.97 -6.18 16.94
C LEU A 31 -8.83 -5.17 16.81
N ARG A 32 -7.67 -5.67 16.47
CA ARG A 32 -6.52 -4.82 16.14
C ARG A 32 -6.63 -4.38 14.69
N MET A 33 -6.94 -3.11 14.48
CA MET A 33 -7.14 -2.49 13.17
C MET A 33 -6.09 -1.39 12.96
N GLN A 34 -4.81 -1.74 13.05
CA GLN A 34 -3.72 -0.81 12.76
C GLN A 34 -3.11 -1.21 11.42
N GLY A 35 -3.27 -0.36 10.42
CA GLY A 35 -2.69 -0.52 9.10
C GLY A 35 -1.17 -0.40 9.16
N ASN A 36 -0.50 -1.16 8.32
CA ASN A 36 0.95 -1.15 8.15
C ASN A 36 1.37 -1.30 6.69
N ALA A 37 0.48 -0.96 5.78
CA ALA A 37 0.73 -0.96 4.34
C ALA A 37 0.31 0.36 3.72
N ALA A 38 1.16 0.90 2.85
CA ALA A 38 0.85 2.04 2.01
C ALA A 38 0.44 1.57 0.61
N LYS A 39 -0.29 2.41 -0.11
CA LYS A 39 -0.66 2.20 -1.51
C LYS A 39 0.06 3.21 -2.38
N LEU A 40 0.84 2.72 -3.34
CA LEU A 40 1.52 3.52 -4.35
C LEU A 40 0.77 3.41 -5.67
N HIS A 41 0.63 4.55 -6.35
CA HIS A 41 0.22 4.63 -7.74
C HIS A 41 1.21 5.52 -8.50
N LEU A 42 1.67 5.03 -9.66
CA LEU A 42 2.51 5.79 -10.58
C LEU A 42 1.81 5.85 -11.94
N ALA A 43 1.70 7.05 -12.49
CA ALA A 43 1.41 7.24 -13.92
C ALA A 43 2.75 7.25 -14.67
N LEU A 44 2.87 6.40 -15.67
CA LEU A 44 4.10 6.18 -16.43
C LEU A 44 3.90 6.54 -17.90
N SER A 45 4.91 7.14 -18.52
CA SER A 45 4.93 7.49 -19.94
C SER A 45 5.17 6.29 -20.88
N ALA A 46 5.61 5.15 -20.34
CA ALA A 46 5.81 3.89 -21.07
C ALA A 46 5.75 2.69 -20.10
N VAL A 47 5.77 1.47 -20.65
CA VAL A 47 5.88 0.23 -19.86
C VAL A 47 7.27 0.17 -19.20
N PRO A 48 7.37 0.04 -17.88
CA PRO A 48 8.66 -0.14 -17.22
C PRO A 48 9.21 -1.54 -17.50
N GLN A 49 10.52 -1.65 -17.71
CA GLN A 49 11.18 -2.91 -17.95
C GLN A 49 11.83 -3.42 -16.67
N PHE A 50 11.32 -4.52 -16.14
CA PHE A 50 11.89 -5.17 -14.96
C PHE A 50 13.00 -6.15 -15.37
N THR A 51 14.15 -6.04 -14.74
CA THR A 51 15.31 -6.90 -15.02
C THR A 51 14.97 -8.38 -14.84
N GLY A 52 15.18 -9.16 -15.90
CA GLY A 52 14.97 -10.61 -15.88
C GLY A 52 13.53 -11.07 -16.12
N LEU A 53 12.61 -10.14 -16.42
CA LEU A 53 11.23 -10.46 -16.78
C LEU A 53 10.98 -10.19 -18.25
N ASP A 54 10.13 -11.02 -18.87
CA ASP A 54 9.59 -10.80 -20.21
C ASP A 54 8.23 -10.08 -20.18
N ASP A 55 7.72 -9.67 -21.32
CA ASP A 55 6.46 -8.92 -21.45
C ASP A 55 5.24 -9.70 -20.90
N ALA A 56 5.24 -11.02 -21.02
CA ALA A 56 4.15 -11.85 -20.51
C ALA A 56 4.16 -11.91 -18.96
N GLN A 57 5.34 -11.85 -18.37
CA GLN A 57 5.52 -11.83 -16.92
C GLN A 57 5.19 -10.46 -16.31
N LEU A 58 5.39 -9.35 -17.04
CA LEU A 58 5.03 -8.00 -16.57
C LEU A 58 3.53 -7.83 -16.31
N GLY A 59 2.69 -8.60 -16.97
CA GLY A 59 1.25 -8.64 -16.71
C GLY A 59 0.86 -9.36 -15.41
N GLN A 60 1.80 -10.01 -14.72
CA GLN A 60 1.53 -10.72 -13.47
C GLN A 60 1.71 -9.80 -12.25
N ARG A 61 1.40 -10.35 -11.06
CA ARG A 61 1.77 -9.69 -9.79
C ARG A 61 3.24 -9.94 -9.52
N LEU A 62 4.00 -8.87 -9.36
CA LEU A 62 5.43 -8.90 -9.13
C LEU A 62 5.70 -8.64 -7.65
N ILE A 63 6.35 -9.59 -6.99
CA ILE A 63 6.71 -9.46 -5.57
C ILE A 63 8.18 -9.07 -5.47
N ILE A 64 8.44 -7.90 -4.92
CA ILE A 64 9.79 -7.44 -4.57
C ILE A 64 10.02 -7.74 -3.10
N SER A 65 10.75 -8.84 -2.85
CA SER A 65 11.13 -9.29 -1.51
C SER A 65 12.44 -10.08 -1.63
N PRO A 66 13.59 -9.48 -1.33
CA PRO A 66 14.88 -10.12 -1.57
C PRO A 66 15.07 -11.44 -0.82
N ASN A 67 14.59 -11.53 0.42
CA ASN A 67 14.66 -12.73 1.24
C ASN A 67 13.76 -12.65 2.47
N MET A 68 13.55 -13.77 3.19
CA MET A 68 12.72 -13.86 4.39
C MET A 68 13.22 -12.95 5.52
N LYS A 69 14.52 -12.79 5.69
CA LYS A 69 15.11 -11.92 6.72
C LYS A 69 14.72 -10.46 6.51
N GLN A 70 14.59 -10.04 5.26
CA GLN A 70 14.16 -8.68 4.90
C GLN A 70 12.74 -8.40 5.38
N ILE A 71 11.84 -9.37 5.26
CA ILE A 71 10.44 -9.24 5.72
C ILE A 71 10.43 -9.00 7.24
N ASP A 72 11.20 -9.77 8.00
CA ASP A 72 11.31 -9.63 9.45
C ASP A 72 11.90 -8.26 9.84
N GLN A 73 12.95 -7.81 9.14
CA GLN A 73 13.57 -6.52 9.40
C GLN A 73 12.63 -5.36 9.11
N ALA A 74 11.94 -5.38 7.97
CA ALA A 74 10.97 -4.37 7.61
C ALA A 74 9.79 -4.31 8.59
N PHE A 75 9.30 -5.48 9.04
CA PHE A 75 8.26 -5.56 10.05
C PHE A 75 8.73 -5.04 11.41
N ASN A 76 9.97 -5.36 11.82
CA ASN A 76 10.52 -4.85 13.07
C ASN A 76 10.58 -3.32 13.11
N SER A 77 11.00 -2.67 12.02
CA SER A 77 10.97 -1.20 11.93
C SER A 77 9.56 -0.66 12.14
N ALA A 78 8.57 -1.23 11.46
CA ALA A 78 7.16 -0.82 11.58
C ALA A 78 6.59 -1.02 12.99
N LYS A 79 7.00 -2.10 13.68
CA LYS A 79 6.62 -2.36 15.07
C LYS A 79 7.05 -1.26 16.03
N TYR A 80 8.16 -0.58 15.72
CA TYR A 80 8.66 0.54 16.51
C TYR A 80 8.26 1.91 15.95
N GLY A 81 7.33 1.94 14.99
CA GLY A 81 6.81 3.16 14.39
C GLY A 81 7.78 3.83 13.42
N GLU A 82 8.59 3.04 12.74
CA GLU A 82 9.54 3.49 11.72
C GLU A 82 9.32 2.69 10.44
N PHE A 83 9.58 3.25 9.27
CA PHE A 83 9.66 2.46 8.05
C PHE A 83 11.11 2.00 7.80
N SER A 84 11.24 0.82 7.21
CA SER A 84 12.55 0.24 6.88
C SER A 84 13.22 0.99 5.73
N GLY A 85 14.54 0.95 5.66
CA GLY A 85 15.31 1.40 4.50
C GLY A 85 15.08 0.56 3.24
N GLU A 86 14.51 -0.62 3.39
CA GLU A 86 14.06 -1.49 2.29
C GLU A 86 12.63 -1.95 2.58
N THR A 87 11.76 -1.84 1.58
CA THR A 87 10.36 -2.21 1.68
C THR A 87 10.08 -3.52 0.97
N ILE A 88 8.96 -4.14 1.31
CA ILE A 88 8.40 -5.25 0.54
C ILE A 88 7.31 -4.67 -0.35
N MET A 89 7.32 -5.00 -1.62
CA MET A 89 6.34 -4.47 -2.56
C MET A 89 5.64 -5.59 -3.32
N ASP A 90 4.33 -5.43 -3.47
CA ASP A 90 3.48 -6.23 -4.34
C ASP A 90 3.01 -5.31 -5.47
N VAL A 91 3.62 -5.46 -6.62
CA VAL A 91 3.50 -4.55 -7.78
C VAL A 91 2.62 -5.18 -8.86
N SER A 92 1.80 -4.36 -9.49
CA SER A 92 1.02 -4.73 -10.68
C SER A 92 0.98 -3.56 -11.67
N ILE A 93 0.81 -3.87 -12.95
CA ILE A 93 0.64 -2.88 -14.03
C ILE A 93 -0.71 -3.15 -14.70
N PRO A 94 -1.83 -2.71 -14.07
CA PRO A 94 -3.17 -3.07 -14.50
C PRO A 94 -3.52 -2.59 -15.90
N SER A 95 -2.90 -1.52 -16.39
CA SER A 95 -3.07 -1.02 -17.76
C SER A 95 -2.56 -1.96 -18.85
N LEU A 96 -1.79 -2.99 -18.51
CA LEU A 96 -1.43 -4.07 -19.47
C LEU A 96 -2.62 -5.00 -19.78
N HIS A 97 -3.62 -5.05 -18.88
CA HIS A 97 -4.83 -5.86 -19.05
C HIS A 97 -6.04 -5.02 -19.44
N ASP A 98 -6.08 -3.76 -19.02
CA ASP A 98 -7.17 -2.83 -19.29
C ASP A 98 -6.61 -1.51 -19.80
N SER A 99 -6.62 -1.35 -21.11
CA SER A 99 -6.11 -0.14 -21.79
C SER A 99 -6.93 1.12 -21.48
N THR A 100 -8.10 1.00 -20.85
CA THR A 100 -8.93 2.16 -20.46
C THR A 100 -8.39 2.91 -19.25
N LEU A 101 -7.45 2.31 -18.51
CA LEU A 101 -6.86 2.88 -17.28
C LEU A 101 -5.79 3.95 -17.54
N ALA A 102 -5.31 4.09 -18.78
CA ALA A 102 -4.29 5.09 -19.15
C ALA A 102 -4.47 5.54 -20.60
N PRO A 103 -4.01 6.74 -20.96
CA PRO A 103 -3.92 7.15 -22.37
C PRO A 103 -3.02 6.19 -23.17
N GLU A 104 -3.20 6.20 -24.50
CA GLU A 104 -2.39 5.38 -25.41
C GLU A 104 -0.89 5.64 -25.21
N GLY A 105 -0.12 4.55 -25.07
CA GLY A 105 1.32 4.59 -24.80
C GLY A 105 1.70 4.88 -23.34
N SER A 106 0.75 5.27 -22.49
CA SER A 106 0.95 5.49 -21.07
C SER A 106 0.48 4.29 -20.24
N HIS A 107 1.00 4.16 -19.02
CA HIS A 107 0.70 3.03 -18.14
C HIS A 107 0.49 3.46 -16.69
N VAL A 108 -0.20 2.61 -15.94
CA VAL A 108 -0.36 2.76 -14.49
C VAL A 108 0.34 1.59 -13.80
N LEU A 109 1.24 1.92 -12.88
CA LEU A 109 1.79 0.97 -11.93
C LEU A 109 1.12 1.19 -10.58
N SER A 110 0.71 0.10 -9.96
CA SER A 110 0.05 0.08 -8.66
C SER A 110 0.78 -0.88 -7.74
N ALA A 111 1.17 -0.42 -6.56
CA ALA A 111 1.87 -1.27 -5.60
C ALA A 111 1.29 -1.16 -4.19
N ILE A 112 1.31 -2.29 -3.48
CA ILE A 112 1.15 -2.35 -2.03
C ILE A 112 2.53 -2.37 -1.44
N VAL A 113 2.82 -1.43 -0.55
CA VAL A 113 4.16 -1.24 0.03
C VAL A 113 4.12 -1.53 1.52
N GLN A 114 4.91 -2.47 1.96
CA GLN A 114 5.04 -2.91 3.35
C GLN A 114 6.49 -2.74 3.84
N TYR A 115 6.73 -2.21 5.03
CA TYR A 115 5.73 -1.85 6.01
C TYR A 115 5.73 -0.35 6.21
N ALA A 116 4.52 0.23 6.24
CA ALA A 116 4.27 1.62 6.51
C ALA A 116 3.33 1.70 7.74
N PRO A 117 3.84 1.99 8.95
CA PRO A 117 3.02 1.95 10.16
C PRO A 117 2.01 3.10 10.19
N TYR A 118 0.77 2.81 10.61
CA TYR A 118 -0.24 3.85 10.87
C TYR A 118 0.28 4.90 11.85
N ASN A 119 0.84 4.44 12.97
CA ASN A 119 1.44 5.28 13.99
C ASN A 119 2.95 5.45 13.74
N LEU A 120 3.30 6.23 12.72
CA LEU A 120 4.69 6.60 12.49
C LEU A 120 5.16 7.49 13.66
N LYS A 121 6.30 7.20 14.27
CA LYS A 121 6.82 7.86 15.47
C LYS A 121 6.94 9.37 15.34
N GLN A 122 7.30 9.86 14.16
CA GLN A 122 7.40 11.29 13.85
C GLN A 122 6.15 11.84 13.17
N GLY A 123 5.09 11.02 13.01
CA GLY A 123 3.90 11.33 12.23
C GLY A 123 4.16 11.30 10.72
N TRP A 124 3.08 11.18 9.95
CA TRP A 124 3.12 11.24 8.49
C TRP A 124 3.07 12.71 8.00
N SER A 125 4.13 13.47 8.33
CA SER A 125 4.34 14.81 7.77
C SER A 125 4.60 14.73 6.25
N GLN A 126 4.52 15.85 5.53
CA GLN A 126 4.87 15.89 4.10
C GLN A 126 6.31 15.41 3.88
N GLN A 127 7.25 15.82 4.71
CA GLN A 127 8.64 15.38 4.63
C GLN A 127 8.78 13.86 4.80
N ALA A 128 8.04 13.24 5.74
CA ALA A 128 8.07 11.79 5.93
C ALA A 128 7.47 11.05 4.71
N ARG A 129 6.40 11.59 4.11
CA ARG A 129 5.80 11.06 2.87
C ARG A 129 6.77 11.13 1.71
N ASP A 130 7.43 12.27 1.52
CA ASP A 130 8.39 12.49 0.44
C ASP A 130 9.62 11.57 0.60
N SER A 131 10.13 11.43 1.82
CA SER A 131 11.23 10.52 2.13
C SER A 131 10.86 9.06 1.85
N PHE A 132 9.66 8.63 2.24
CA PHE A 132 9.20 7.27 2.00
C PHE A 132 8.93 7.02 0.51
N MET A 133 8.36 8.00 -0.21
CA MET A 133 8.18 7.95 -1.65
C MET A 133 9.52 7.81 -2.39
N SER A 134 10.53 8.63 -2.01
CA SER A 134 11.86 8.56 -2.62
C SER A 134 12.49 7.19 -2.43
N LEU A 135 12.42 6.65 -1.21
CA LEU A 135 12.93 5.32 -0.89
C LEU A 135 12.27 4.22 -1.75
N ILE A 136 10.94 4.29 -1.94
CA ILE A 136 10.22 3.33 -2.78
C ILE A 136 10.67 3.43 -4.24
N VAL A 137 10.78 4.64 -4.78
CA VAL A 137 11.22 4.86 -6.17
C VAL A 137 12.66 4.40 -6.38
N GLU A 138 13.57 4.73 -5.44
CA GLU A 138 14.96 4.25 -5.47
C GLU A 138 15.05 2.72 -5.44
N GLN A 139 14.19 2.08 -4.65
CA GLN A 139 14.14 0.62 -4.62
C GLN A 139 13.57 0.04 -5.92
N LEU A 140 12.52 0.64 -6.50
CA LEU A 140 11.98 0.23 -7.81
C LEU A 140 13.03 0.36 -8.91
N GLU A 141 13.85 1.40 -8.88
CA GLU A 141 14.94 1.64 -9.85
C GLU A 141 15.96 0.49 -9.88
N GLN A 142 16.18 -0.21 -8.77
CA GLN A 142 17.08 -1.37 -8.70
C GLN A 142 16.53 -2.57 -9.50
N TYR A 143 15.21 -2.71 -9.59
CA TYR A 143 14.53 -3.81 -10.29
C TYR A 143 14.05 -3.43 -11.69
N ALA A 144 13.74 -2.16 -11.89
CA ALA A 144 13.29 -1.59 -13.16
C ALA A 144 14.11 -0.34 -13.49
N PRO A 145 15.36 -0.49 -13.98
CA PRO A 145 16.24 0.64 -14.29
C PRO A 145 15.59 1.63 -15.28
N GLY A 146 15.65 2.90 -14.95
CA GLY A 146 15.05 3.99 -15.73
C GLY A 146 13.57 4.25 -15.41
N ILE A 147 12.96 3.54 -14.46
CA ILE A 147 11.55 3.77 -14.10
C ILE A 147 11.33 5.21 -13.61
N GLY A 148 12.30 5.81 -12.91
CA GLY A 148 12.23 7.18 -12.44
C GLY A 148 11.99 8.19 -13.55
N GLU A 149 12.57 7.99 -14.73
CA GLU A 149 12.41 8.84 -15.91
C GLU A 149 11.04 8.67 -16.59
N LEU A 150 10.39 7.53 -16.37
CA LEU A 150 9.06 7.24 -16.90
C LEU A 150 7.93 7.83 -16.04
N ILE A 151 8.20 8.23 -14.80
CA ILE A 151 7.18 8.73 -13.88
C ILE A 151 6.70 10.12 -14.33
N VAL A 152 5.43 10.20 -14.71
CA VAL A 152 4.71 11.45 -15.03
C VAL A 152 4.07 12.02 -13.78
N GLU A 153 3.43 11.16 -12.97
CA GLU A 153 2.75 11.55 -11.73
C GLU A 153 2.85 10.41 -10.72
N LYS A 154 2.86 10.74 -9.43
CA LYS A 154 2.97 9.77 -8.35
C LYS A 154 2.05 10.08 -7.18
N GLN A 155 1.42 9.06 -6.63
CA GLN A 155 0.56 9.17 -5.45
C GLN A 155 0.94 8.10 -4.43
N LEU A 156 1.15 8.52 -3.20
CA LEU A 156 1.34 7.63 -2.05
C LEU A 156 0.19 7.85 -1.07
N LEU A 157 -0.55 6.80 -0.79
CA LEU A 157 -1.58 6.75 0.24
C LEU A 157 -1.01 5.98 1.44
N THR A 158 -0.71 6.69 2.52
CA THR A 158 -0.29 6.10 3.78
C THR A 158 -1.47 5.46 4.50
N PRO A 159 -1.28 4.63 5.55
CA PRO A 159 -2.39 4.12 6.34
C PRO A 159 -3.28 5.23 6.93
N VAL A 160 -2.71 6.40 7.24
CA VAL A 160 -3.49 7.56 7.70
C VAL A 160 -4.39 8.08 6.58
N ASP A 161 -3.87 8.20 5.35
CA ASP A 161 -4.69 8.58 4.19
C ASP A 161 -5.81 7.58 3.90
N LEU A 162 -5.53 6.28 4.06
CA LEU A 162 -6.55 5.24 3.89
C LEU A 162 -7.67 5.37 4.93
N SER A 163 -7.32 5.72 6.17
CA SER A 163 -8.30 5.99 7.22
C SER A 163 -9.13 7.26 6.93
N GLU A 164 -8.47 8.36 6.57
CA GLU A 164 -9.13 9.65 6.40
C GLU A 164 -9.94 9.75 5.11
N LYS A 165 -9.43 9.22 4.00
CA LYS A 165 -10.08 9.34 2.68
C LYS A 165 -11.10 8.25 2.40
N PHE A 166 -10.89 7.05 2.95
CA PHE A 166 -11.72 5.87 2.65
C PHE A 166 -12.43 5.30 3.88
N ASN A 167 -12.34 5.95 5.03
CA ASN A 167 -12.94 5.52 6.30
C ASN A 167 -12.54 4.10 6.72
N LEU A 168 -11.34 3.65 6.34
CA LEU A 168 -10.81 2.37 6.80
C LEU A 168 -10.32 2.50 8.24
N THR A 169 -10.90 1.77 9.16
CA THR A 169 -10.55 1.85 10.57
C THR A 169 -9.05 1.62 10.80
N GLY A 170 -8.34 2.64 11.30
CA GLY A 170 -6.89 2.60 11.51
C GLY A 170 -6.08 2.39 10.22
N GLY A 171 -6.65 2.69 9.05
CA GLY A 171 -6.00 2.47 7.75
C GLY A 171 -5.71 0.99 7.43
N HIS A 172 -6.40 0.08 8.09
CA HIS A 172 -6.26 -1.36 7.88
C HIS A 172 -7.16 -1.82 6.74
N TRP A 173 -6.59 -2.31 5.66
CA TRP A 173 -7.31 -2.75 4.44
C TRP A 173 -7.65 -4.23 4.39
#